data_ec7cbf4bdc4330518750e2c1fdd7e594
#
_entry.id   ec7cbf4bdc4330518750e2c1fdd7e594
#
_cell.length_a   1.000
_cell.length_b   1.000
_cell.length_c   1.000
_cell.angle_alpha   90.00
_cell.angle_beta   90.00
_cell.angle_gamma   90.00
#
_symmetry.space_group_name_H-M   'P 1'
#
loop_
_entity.id
_entity.type
_entity.pdbx_description
1 polymer ?
#
loop_
_entity_poly.entity_id
_entity_poly.type
_entity_poly.pdbx_seq_one_letter_code
_entity_poly.pdbx_strand_id
1 'polypeptide(L)'
;MTYRVEHDTMGEVQVSSDKYWGAQTERSRNNFKIGPEASMPKEIIEAFAYLKKAAAYTNTDSNILPADKRDLISRVCEEILEGKLVSEFPLVIWQTGSGTQSNMNVNEVIANRAHVLQGNQLGEGKTFVHPNDDVNKSQSSNDTFPTAMHIAAYKLVSEVTIPGVEKLRDALEKKVVEFKDVVKIGRTHLMDATPLTLGQEFSGYVSQLNHGLKALRNTLDHLSELALGGTAVGTGINTPKGYDVAVAKYIAEFTGLPFRTAENKFEALAAHDAIVETHGALKQIAVSLMKIGNDIRMLASGPRSGIGEIHIPDNEPGSSIMPGKVNPTQNEAITMVAAQVMGNDVTISISGSNGHYELNVFKPVMAANFLQSARLIGDACASFTNNCVVGIQPNYEGIKKHLENSLMLVTALNPHIGYENAAKIAKTALKENKSLREAALGLGLLTNEQFDQWVRPEDMIGGLK
;
A
#
# COMPACT_ATOMS: atom_id res chain seq x y z
N MET A 1 8.53 -37.96 13.51
CA MET A 1 8.17 -36.78 14.31
C MET A 1 7.77 -37.28 15.68
N THR A 2 8.30 -36.69 16.71
CA THR A 2 7.91 -36.96 18.10
C THR A 2 6.83 -35.94 18.50
N TYR A 3 5.88 -36.38 19.34
CA TYR A 3 4.80 -35.52 19.80
C TYR A 3 4.83 -35.42 21.32
N ARG A 4 4.37 -34.31 21.86
CA ARG A 4 4.06 -34.12 23.29
C ARG A 4 2.55 -33.90 23.45
N VAL A 5 2.04 -34.15 24.65
CA VAL A 5 0.66 -33.89 25.00
C VAL A 5 0.55 -32.50 25.61
N GLU A 6 -0.30 -31.69 25.03
CA GLU A 6 -0.70 -30.37 25.55
C GLU A 6 -2.18 -30.42 25.95
N HIS A 7 -2.61 -29.50 26.80
CA HIS A 7 -3.97 -29.48 27.34
C HIS A 7 -4.59 -28.08 27.16
N ASP A 8 -5.86 -28.05 26.85
CA ASP A 8 -6.73 -26.89 26.96
C ASP A 8 -8.07 -27.26 27.61
N THR A 9 -9.02 -26.32 27.62
CA THR A 9 -10.35 -26.54 28.25
C THR A 9 -11.18 -27.62 27.54
N MET A 10 -10.79 -28.08 26.34
CA MET A 10 -11.45 -29.14 25.58
C MET A 10 -10.75 -30.50 25.75
N GLY A 11 -9.63 -30.58 26.48
CA GLY A 11 -8.88 -31.79 26.75
C GLY A 11 -7.52 -31.86 26.07
N GLU A 12 -7.00 -33.06 25.89
CA GLU A 12 -5.67 -33.34 25.36
C GLU A 12 -5.55 -33.10 23.85
N VAL A 13 -4.37 -32.61 23.44
CA VAL A 13 -4.00 -32.47 22.03
C VAL A 13 -2.52 -32.86 21.87
N GLN A 14 -2.23 -33.59 20.80
CA GLN A 14 -0.86 -33.93 20.41
C GLN A 14 -0.23 -32.82 19.60
N VAL A 15 0.86 -32.24 20.07
CA VAL A 15 1.63 -31.17 19.44
C VAL A 15 3.04 -31.67 19.14
N SER A 16 3.61 -31.28 18.01
CA SER A 16 5.00 -31.64 17.65
C SER A 16 5.97 -31.19 18.76
N SER A 17 6.87 -32.12 19.19
CA SER A 17 7.75 -31.86 20.34
C SER A 17 8.79 -30.75 20.11
N ASP A 18 9.05 -30.37 18.86
CA ASP A 18 10.01 -29.33 18.46
C ASP A 18 9.38 -27.95 18.32
N LYS A 19 8.07 -27.81 18.51
CA LYS A 19 7.32 -26.56 18.31
C LYS A 19 6.92 -25.89 19.61
N TYR A 20 7.02 -24.54 19.64
CA TYR A 20 6.64 -23.76 20.82
C TYR A 20 5.15 -23.49 20.93
N TRP A 21 4.34 -23.66 19.86
CA TRP A 21 2.90 -23.50 20.00
C TRP A 21 2.28 -24.61 20.85
N GLY A 22 1.09 -24.37 21.38
CA GLY A 22 0.38 -25.27 22.26
C GLY A 22 -0.91 -25.85 21.67
N ALA A 23 -1.82 -26.25 22.58
CA ALA A 23 -3.05 -26.96 22.25
C ALA A 23 -4.01 -26.15 21.36
N GLN A 24 -4.22 -24.86 21.67
CA GLN A 24 -5.19 -24.05 20.91
C GLN A 24 -4.72 -23.79 19.48
N THR A 25 -3.43 -23.55 19.28
CA THR A 25 -2.85 -23.41 17.94
C THR A 25 -2.98 -24.72 17.15
N GLU A 26 -2.68 -25.86 17.74
CA GLU A 26 -2.78 -27.14 17.07
C GLU A 26 -4.23 -27.48 16.67
N ARG A 27 -5.20 -27.17 17.55
CA ARG A 27 -6.63 -27.29 17.18
C ARG A 27 -6.99 -26.39 15.99
N SER A 28 -6.50 -25.15 15.96
CA SER A 28 -6.76 -24.23 14.85
C SER A 28 -6.20 -24.77 13.54
N ARG A 29 -4.95 -25.28 13.55
CA ARG A 29 -4.34 -25.93 12.37
C ARG A 29 -5.16 -27.10 11.84
N ASN A 30 -5.75 -27.88 12.73
CA ASN A 30 -6.58 -29.01 12.35
C ASN A 30 -7.97 -28.61 11.87
N ASN A 31 -8.54 -27.54 12.43
CA ASN A 31 -9.89 -27.07 12.14
C ASN A 31 -9.97 -26.24 10.85
N PHE A 32 -8.96 -25.42 10.55
CA PHE A 32 -8.97 -24.46 9.43
C PHE A 32 -7.94 -24.84 8.35
N LYS A 33 -8.25 -25.83 7.53
CA LYS A 33 -7.43 -26.21 6.38
C LYS A 33 -7.90 -25.48 5.12
N ILE A 34 -7.77 -24.14 5.13
CA ILE A 34 -8.28 -23.24 4.09
C ILE A 34 -7.13 -22.35 3.60
N GLY A 35 -6.77 -22.48 2.32
CA GLY A 35 -5.69 -21.73 1.72
C GLY A 35 -4.29 -22.19 2.18
N PRO A 36 -3.25 -21.38 1.91
CA PRO A 36 -1.87 -21.70 2.28
C PRO A 36 -1.66 -21.67 3.79
N GLU A 37 -0.91 -22.64 4.33
CA GLU A 37 -0.42 -22.57 5.72
C GLU A 37 0.42 -21.32 5.96
N ALA A 38 0.50 -20.87 7.22
CA ALA A 38 1.25 -19.69 7.64
C ALA A 38 0.91 -18.42 6.83
N SER A 39 -0.35 -18.27 6.42
CA SER A 39 -0.79 -17.11 5.64
C SER A 39 -1.15 -15.88 6.49
N MET A 40 -1.15 -15.97 7.83
CA MET A 40 -1.25 -14.79 8.69
C MET A 40 -0.04 -13.88 8.45
N PRO A 41 -0.24 -12.59 8.07
CA PRO A 41 0.87 -11.69 7.80
C PRO A 41 1.85 -11.59 8.98
N LYS A 42 3.15 -11.64 8.70
CA LYS A 42 4.19 -11.52 9.73
C LYS A 42 4.10 -10.21 10.50
N GLU A 43 3.66 -9.13 9.84
CA GLU A 43 3.46 -7.82 10.43
C GLU A 43 2.45 -7.85 11.59
N ILE A 44 1.45 -8.73 11.52
CA ILE A 44 0.50 -8.96 12.62
C ILE A 44 1.22 -9.65 13.80
N ILE A 45 2.07 -10.63 13.53
CA ILE A 45 2.83 -11.33 14.58
C ILE A 45 3.82 -10.38 15.27
N GLU A 46 4.53 -9.56 14.48
CA GLU A 46 5.41 -8.52 14.99
C GLU A 46 4.63 -7.49 15.86
N ALA A 47 3.45 -7.08 15.39
CA ALA A 47 2.56 -6.19 16.14
C ALA A 47 2.10 -6.79 17.47
N PHE A 48 1.77 -8.09 17.48
CA PHE A 48 1.48 -8.80 18.73
C PHE A 48 2.68 -8.80 19.67
N ALA A 49 3.91 -8.95 19.20
CA ALA A 49 5.09 -8.91 20.05
C ALA A 49 5.23 -7.55 20.76
N TYR A 50 5.05 -6.43 20.05
CA TYR A 50 5.01 -5.09 20.67
C TYR A 50 3.91 -4.98 21.72
N LEU A 51 2.69 -5.43 21.37
CA LEU A 51 1.53 -5.40 22.25
C LEU A 51 1.73 -6.23 23.52
N LYS A 52 2.20 -7.48 23.39
CA LYS A 52 2.41 -8.38 24.53
C LYS A 52 3.52 -7.88 25.46
N LYS A 53 4.59 -7.33 24.89
CA LYS A 53 5.64 -6.67 25.66
C LYS A 53 5.06 -5.48 26.44
N ALA A 54 4.32 -4.58 25.79
CA ALA A 54 3.69 -3.42 26.42
C ALA A 54 2.71 -3.82 27.54
N ALA A 55 1.87 -4.83 27.30
CA ALA A 55 0.94 -5.36 28.28
C ALA A 55 1.66 -5.92 29.52
N ALA A 56 2.77 -6.64 29.33
CA ALA A 56 3.56 -7.17 30.44
C ALA A 56 4.15 -6.04 31.31
N TYR A 57 4.69 -4.98 30.70
CA TYR A 57 5.18 -3.81 31.44
C TYR A 57 4.06 -3.10 32.20
N THR A 58 2.94 -2.83 31.54
CA THR A 58 1.78 -2.16 32.15
C THR A 58 1.21 -2.95 33.33
N ASN A 59 1.11 -4.28 33.20
CA ASN A 59 0.63 -5.15 34.28
C ASN A 59 1.62 -5.22 35.46
N THR A 60 2.92 -5.10 35.18
CA THR A 60 3.95 -5.05 36.25
C THR A 60 3.88 -3.73 37.03
N ASP A 61 3.75 -2.60 36.32
CA ASP A 61 3.59 -1.29 36.96
C ASP A 61 2.32 -1.21 37.81
N SER A 62 1.31 -1.98 37.44
CA SER A 62 0.06 -2.13 38.19
C SER A 62 0.15 -3.17 39.34
N ASN A 63 1.31 -3.77 39.55
CA ASN A 63 1.57 -4.81 40.56
C ASN A 63 0.73 -6.09 40.44
N ILE A 64 0.28 -6.44 39.23
CA ILE A 64 -0.50 -7.65 38.95
C ILE A 64 0.25 -8.71 38.13
N LEU A 65 1.44 -8.39 37.67
CA LEU A 65 2.37 -9.32 37.03
C LEU A 65 3.77 -9.15 37.65
N PRO A 66 4.41 -10.25 38.14
CA PRO A 66 5.79 -10.19 38.66
C PRO A 66 6.81 -9.76 37.63
N ALA A 67 7.85 -9.04 38.05
CA ALA A 67 8.87 -8.49 37.13
C ALA A 67 9.67 -9.58 36.40
N ASP A 68 9.95 -10.70 37.04
CA ASP A 68 10.64 -11.85 36.42
C ASP A 68 9.83 -12.48 35.26
N LYS A 69 8.50 -12.53 35.39
CA LYS A 69 7.61 -12.96 34.29
C LYS A 69 7.58 -11.93 33.17
N ARG A 70 7.51 -10.62 33.50
CA ARG A 70 7.61 -9.53 32.49
C ARG A 70 8.89 -9.66 31.67
N ASP A 71 10.02 -9.88 32.32
CA ASP A 71 11.33 -9.93 31.67
C ASP A 71 11.43 -11.13 30.71
N LEU A 72 10.87 -12.28 31.09
CA LEU A 72 10.79 -13.44 30.19
C LEU A 72 9.86 -13.19 28.99
N ILE A 73 8.69 -12.62 29.22
CA ILE A 73 7.75 -12.25 28.14
C ILE A 73 8.43 -11.27 27.18
N SER A 74 9.05 -10.22 27.71
CA SER A 74 9.77 -9.21 26.94
C SER A 74 10.86 -9.82 26.07
N ARG A 75 11.68 -10.71 26.65
CA ARG A 75 12.75 -11.38 25.93
C ARG A 75 12.25 -12.22 24.74
N VAL A 76 11.15 -12.97 24.94
CA VAL A 76 10.59 -13.76 23.84
C VAL A 76 9.96 -12.85 22.77
N CYS A 77 9.31 -11.74 23.16
CA CYS A 77 8.82 -10.76 22.22
C CYS A 77 9.96 -10.17 21.36
N GLU A 78 11.13 -9.92 21.94
CA GLU A 78 12.31 -9.49 21.19
C GLU A 78 12.79 -10.56 20.20
N GLU A 79 12.82 -11.85 20.60
CA GLU A 79 13.13 -12.96 19.69
C GLU A 79 12.14 -13.05 18.50
N ILE A 80 10.85 -12.74 18.72
CA ILE A 80 9.84 -12.67 17.65
C ILE A 80 10.17 -11.51 16.69
N LEU A 81 10.44 -10.31 17.22
CA LEU A 81 10.77 -9.11 16.44
C LEU A 81 12.06 -9.27 15.64
N GLU A 82 13.03 -10.02 16.15
CA GLU A 82 14.28 -10.37 15.47
C GLU A 82 14.11 -11.49 14.42
N GLY A 83 12.89 -12.03 14.24
CA GLY A 83 12.58 -13.09 13.27
C GLY A 83 13.11 -14.48 13.64
N LYS A 84 13.51 -14.73 14.91
CA LYS A 84 14.05 -16.01 15.35
C LYS A 84 12.99 -17.12 15.48
N LEU A 85 11.72 -16.77 15.57
CA LEU A 85 10.61 -17.68 15.82
C LEU A 85 9.58 -17.77 14.68
N VAL A 86 9.95 -17.41 13.46
CA VAL A 86 9.02 -17.33 12.30
C VAL A 86 8.27 -18.64 12.07
N SER A 87 8.93 -19.79 12.24
CA SER A 87 8.31 -21.12 12.03
C SER A 87 7.29 -21.52 13.09
N GLU A 88 7.10 -20.69 14.12
CA GLU A 88 6.18 -20.97 15.22
C GLU A 88 4.78 -20.38 15.02
N PHE A 89 4.53 -19.72 13.87
CA PHE A 89 3.27 -19.04 13.56
C PHE A 89 2.63 -19.65 12.29
N PRO A 90 2.09 -20.88 12.37
CA PRO A 90 1.64 -21.64 11.21
C PRO A 90 0.21 -21.31 10.77
N LEU A 91 -0.49 -20.39 11.45
CA LEU A 91 -1.92 -20.20 11.26
C LEU A 91 -2.27 -19.49 9.96
N VAL A 92 -3.47 -19.79 9.48
CA VAL A 92 -4.04 -19.19 8.27
C VAL A 92 -4.88 -17.95 8.60
N ILE A 93 -5.09 -17.08 7.62
CA ILE A 93 -6.02 -15.94 7.77
C ILE A 93 -7.48 -16.38 7.88
N TRP A 94 -7.83 -17.55 7.32
CA TRP A 94 -9.18 -18.14 7.34
C TRP A 94 -9.42 -18.90 8.65
N GLN A 95 -9.49 -18.16 9.75
CA GLN A 95 -9.70 -18.64 11.12
C GLN A 95 -10.92 -17.93 11.73
N THR A 96 -11.13 -18.01 13.04
CA THR A 96 -12.18 -17.22 13.68
C THR A 96 -11.99 -15.73 13.40
N GLY A 97 -13.07 -15.05 13.06
CA GLY A 97 -13.03 -13.65 12.64
C GLY A 97 -12.62 -12.65 13.72
N SER A 98 -12.59 -13.06 14.98
CA SER A 98 -12.03 -12.29 16.10
C SER A 98 -10.49 -12.30 16.14
N GLY A 99 -9.85 -13.27 15.48
CA GLY A 99 -8.41 -13.48 15.54
C GLY A 99 -7.91 -14.17 16.81
N THR A 100 -8.80 -14.82 17.55
CA THR A 100 -8.47 -15.49 18.83
C THR A 100 -7.35 -16.51 18.67
N GLN A 101 -7.35 -17.31 17.61
CA GLN A 101 -6.31 -18.32 17.40
C GLN A 101 -4.93 -17.69 17.21
N SER A 102 -4.81 -16.60 16.49
CA SER A 102 -3.53 -15.88 16.35
C SER A 102 -3.07 -15.27 17.66
N ASN A 103 -3.97 -14.66 18.44
CA ASN A 103 -3.66 -14.18 19.78
C ASN A 103 -3.14 -15.32 20.69
N MET A 104 -3.81 -16.48 20.67
CA MET A 104 -3.41 -17.63 21.47
C MET A 104 -2.12 -18.26 20.97
N ASN A 105 -1.89 -18.31 19.66
CA ASN A 105 -0.63 -18.78 19.09
C ASN A 105 0.56 -17.97 19.63
N VAL A 106 0.46 -16.65 19.64
CA VAL A 106 1.51 -15.79 20.22
C VAL A 106 1.66 -16.04 21.73
N ASN A 107 0.56 -16.15 22.47
CA ASN A 107 0.58 -16.41 23.91
C ASN A 107 1.26 -17.76 24.24
N GLU A 108 0.90 -18.82 23.49
CA GLU A 108 1.48 -20.16 23.70
C GLU A 108 2.96 -20.20 23.34
N VAL A 109 3.37 -19.57 22.25
CA VAL A 109 4.78 -19.48 21.84
C VAL A 109 5.59 -18.72 22.88
N ILE A 110 5.09 -17.60 23.41
CA ILE A 110 5.76 -16.84 24.45
C ILE A 110 5.91 -17.70 25.71
N ALA A 111 4.86 -18.34 26.18
CA ALA A 111 4.89 -19.14 27.41
C ALA A 111 5.86 -20.33 27.31
N ASN A 112 5.77 -21.09 26.22
CA ASN A 112 6.60 -22.28 26.02
C ASN A 112 8.07 -21.92 25.75
N ARG A 113 8.34 -20.85 25.00
CA ARG A 113 9.70 -20.37 24.80
C ARG A 113 10.32 -19.87 26.09
N ALA A 114 9.56 -19.13 26.91
CA ALA A 114 9.99 -18.71 28.24
C ALA A 114 10.36 -19.89 29.13
N HIS A 115 9.58 -20.99 29.07
CA HIS A 115 9.86 -22.22 29.79
C HIS A 115 11.23 -22.83 29.42
N VAL A 116 11.54 -22.89 28.14
CA VAL A 116 12.82 -23.35 27.60
C VAL A 116 13.98 -22.41 27.99
N LEU A 117 13.75 -21.10 27.97
CA LEU A 117 14.76 -20.12 28.40
C LEU A 117 15.17 -20.24 29.86
N GLN A 118 14.32 -20.84 30.69
CA GLN A 118 14.63 -21.19 32.08
C GLN A 118 15.38 -22.52 32.25
N GLY A 119 15.71 -23.22 31.16
CA GLY A 119 16.44 -24.48 31.17
C GLY A 119 15.54 -25.74 31.26
N ASN A 120 14.22 -25.58 31.09
CA ASN A 120 13.27 -26.69 31.10
C ASN A 120 13.06 -27.27 29.69
N GLN A 121 12.50 -28.50 29.64
CA GLN A 121 12.12 -29.12 28.39
C GLN A 121 10.63 -28.91 28.09
N LEU A 122 10.28 -28.76 26.79
CA LEU A 122 8.87 -28.63 26.36
C LEU A 122 8.06 -29.87 26.76
N GLY A 123 6.87 -29.63 27.34
CA GLY A 123 5.97 -30.69 27.79
C GLY A 123 6.32 -31.30 29.14
N GLU A 124 7.39 -30.85 29.80
CA GLU A 124 7.77 -31.32 31.11
C GLU A 124 7.52 -30.24 32.20
N GLY A 125 6.79 -30.63 33.23
CA GLY A 125 6.49 -29.76 34.36
C GLY A 125 5.48 -28.63 34.02
N LYS A 126 5.27 -27.76 35.01
CA LYS A 126 4.37 -26.60 34.85
C LYS A 126 5.16 -25.40 34.32
N THR A 127 4.67 -24.75 33.29
CA THR A 127 5.25 -23.51 32.77
C THR A 127 5.19 -22.40 33.80
N PHE A 128 6.30 -21.68 34.02
CA PHE A 128 6.36 -20.54 34.93
C PHE A 128 5.53 -19.36 34.43
N VAL A 129 5.56 -19.10 33.12
CA VAL A 129 4.70 -18.11 32.44
C VAL A 129 3.53 -18.87 31.83
N HIS A 130 2.30 -18.48 32.19
CA HIS A 130 1.09 -19.11 31.67
C HIS A 130 0.52 -18.28 30.50
N PRO A 131 0.09 -18.92 29.38
CA PRO A 131 -0.37 -18.21 28.18
C PRO A 131 -1.60 -17.32 28.46
N ASN A 132 -2.56 -17.78 29.26
CA ASN A 132 -3.78 -17.01 29.56
C ASN A 132 -3.61 -16.10 30.78
N ASP A 133 -3.03 -16.63 31.88
CA ASP A 133 -3.02 -15.91 33.17
C ASP A 133 -1.94 -14.85 33.27
N ASP A 134 -0.85 -14.98 32.49
CA ASP A 134 0.28 -14.05 32.50
C ASP A 134 0.41 -13.29 31.18
N VAL A 135 0.56 -13.99 30.05
CA VAL A 135 0.78 -13.34 28.73
C VAL A 135 -0.46 -12.57 28.28
N ASN A 136 -1.64 -13.14 28.48
CA ASN A 136 -2.92 -12.51 28.11
C ASN A 136 -3.58 -11.70 29.23
N LYS A 137 -2.89 -11.48 30.34
CA LYS A 137 -3.43 -10.74 31.51
C LYS A 137 -3.93 -9.36 31.10
N SER A 138 -5.13 -8.98 31.57
CA SER A 138 -5.83 -7.71 31.26
C SER A 138 -6.22 -7.53 29.79
N GLN A 139 -6.34 -8.62 29.04
CA GLN A 139 -6.60 -8.59 27.60
C GLN A 139 -7.70 -9.57 27.20
N SER A 140 -8.30 -9.31 26.03
CA SER A 140 -9.10 -10.25 25.24
C SER A 140 -8.56 -10.31 23.83
N SER A 141 -8.84 -11.40 23.09
CA SER A 141 -8.56 -11.42 21.64
C SER A 141 -9.33 -10.31 20.91
N ASN A 142 -10.46 -9.88 21.47
CA ASN A 142 -11.32 -8.90 20.87
C ASN A 142 -10.70 -7.51 20.80
N ASP A 143 -9.85 -7.13 21.78
CA ASP A 143 -9.14 -5.86 21.78
C ASP A 143 -7.68 -6.00 21.32
N THR A 144 -7.04 -7.17 21.48
CA THR A 144 -5.65 -7.39 21.06
C THR A 144 -5.49 -7.46 19.54
N PHE A 145 -6.36 -8.20 18.85
CA PHE A 145 -6.22 -8.36 17.40
C PHE A 145 -6.40 -7.03 16.64
N PRO A 146 -7.44 -6.21 16.88
CA PRO A 146 -7.55 -4.91 16.23
C PRO A 146 -6.40 -3.96 16.60
N THR A 147 -5.87 -4.04 17.82
CA THR A 147 -4.67 -3.30 18.19
C THR A 147 -3.47 -3.74 17.36
N ALA A 148 -3.25 -5.04 17.18
CA ALA A 148 -2.20 -5.55 16.29
C ALA A 148 -2.41 -5.12 14.82
N MET A 149 -3.66 -5.09 14.35
CA MET A 149 -3.99 -4.56 13.01
C MET A 149 -3.55 -3.10 12.85
N HIS A 150 -3.87 -2.25 13.81
CA HIS A 150 -3.51 -0.82 13.77
C HIS A 150 -2.00 -0.61 13.85
N ILE A 151 -1.30 -1.33 14.74
CA ILE A 151 0.16 -1.25 14.85
C ILE A 151 0.81 -1.67 13.52
N ALA A 152 0.43 -2.82 12.96
CA ALA A 152 0.97 -3.34 11.72
C ALA A 152 0.68 -2.40 10.53
N ALA A 153 -0.57 -1.92 10.43
CA ALA A 153 -1.01 -1.02 9.36
C ALA A 153 -0.27 0.32 9.41
N TYR A 154 -0.24 0.97 10.58
CA TYR A 154 0.44 2.25 10.76
C TYR A 154 1.93 2.15 10.41
N LYS A 155 2.59 1.14 10.96
CA LYS A 155 4.02 0.90 10.75
C LYS A 155 4.31 0.69 9.26
N LEU A 156 3.57 -0.18 8.59
CA LEU A 156 3.78 -0.49 7.18
C LEU A 156 3.52 0.73 6.27
N VAL A 157 2.46 1.48 6.54
CA VAL A 157 2.14 2.71 5.79
C VAL A 157 3.25 3.74 5.95
N SER A 158 3.72 3.95 7.18
CA SER A 158 4.74 4.98 7.50
C SER A 158 6.14 4.61 7.02
N GLU A 159 6.52 3.33 7.11
CA GLU A 159 7.90 2.90 6.84
C GLU A 159 8.13 2.39 5.40
N VAL A 160 7.06 1.99 4.70
CA VAL A 160 7.16 1.41 3.36
C VAL A 160 6.31 2.15 2.33
N THR A 161 5.02 2.33 2.60
CA THR A 161 4.11 2.87 1.59
C THR A 161 4.41 4.34 1.29
N ILE A 162 4.41 5.19 2.32
CA ILE A 162 4.69 6.63 2.15
C ILE A 162 6.06 6.86 1.53
N PRO A 163 7.16 6.28 2.04
CA PRO A 163 8.49 6.46 1.43
C PRO A 163 8.57 5.99 -0.03
N GLY A 164 7.89 4.89 -0.37
CA GLY A 164 7.85 4.40 -1.75
C GLY A 164 7.14 5.37 -2.70
N VAL A 165 5.98 5.89 -2.29
CA VAL A 165 5.21 6.87 -3.09
C VAL A 165 5.95 8.22 -3.19
N GLU A 166 6.59 8.68 -2.10
CA GLU A 166 7.43 9.88 -2.11
C GLU A 166 8.59 9.76 -3.08
N LYS A 167 9.26 8.61 -3.07
CA LYS A 167 10.37 8.33 -3.98
C LYS A 167 9.95 8.43 -5.45
N LEU A 168 8.76 7.90 -5.78
CA LEU A 168 8.19 8.00 -7.13
C LEU A 168 7.84 9.45 -7.47
N ARG A 169 7.15 10.17 -6.58
CA ARG A 169 6.79 11.58 -6.73
C ARG A 169 8.04 12.44 -7.00
N ASP A 170 9.10 12.26 -6.21
CA ASP A 170 10.33 13.04 -6.32
C ASP A 170 11.09 12.76 -7.63
N ALA A 171 11.06 11.50 -8.09
CA ALA A 171 11.65 11.15 -9.39
C ALA A 171 10.88 11.78 -10.55
N LEU A 172 9.56 11.77 -10.50
CA LEU A 172 8.71 12.44 -11.49
C LEU A 172 8.89 13.97 -11.47
N GLU A 173 9.02 14.59 -10.28
CA GLU A 173 9.31 16.02 -10.14
C GLU A 173 10.63 16.40 -10.82
N LYS A 174 11.67 15.58 -10.70
CA LYS A 174 12.93 15.79 -11.44
C LYS A 174 12.70 15.75 -12.95
N LYS A 175 11.85 14.86 -13.43
CA LYS A 175 11.48 14.77 -14.85
C LYS A 175 10.64 15.97 -15.31
N VAL A 176 9.79 16.53 -14.45
CA VAL A 176 9.09 17.81 -14.73
C VAL A 176 10.10 18.92 -15.06
N VAL A 177 11.13 19.05 -14.24
CA VAL A 177 12.17 20.09 -14.45
C VAL A 177 13.02 19.78 -15.68
N GLU A 178 13.42 18.50 -15.86
CA GLU A 178 14.24 18.05 -17.00
C GLU A 178 13.53 18.28 -18.35
N PHE A 179 12.21 18.08 -18.40
CA PHE A 179 11.41 18.13 -19.62
C PHE A 179 10.59 19.40 -19.78
N LYS A 180 10.87 20.44 -19.01
CA LYS A 180 10.09 21.69 -18.98
C LYS A 180 9.99 22.40 -20.34
N ASP A 181 11.01 22.27 -21.18
CA ASP A 181 11.13 22.93 -22.47
C ASP A 181 10.87 21.97 -23.67
N VAL A 182 10.48 20.71 -23.40
CA VAL A 182 10.21 19.70 -24.44
C VAL A 182 8.78 19.85 -24.90
N VAL A 183 8.55 20.66 -25.95
CA VAL A 183 7.22 20.90 -26.52
C VAL A 183 6.78 19.69 -27.34
N LYS A 184 5.58 19.18 -27.07
CA LYS A 184 4.97 18.04 -27.73
C LYS A 184 3.49 18.27 -27.99
N ILE A 185 2.87 17.41 -28.79
CA ILE A 185 1.42 17.43 -28.96
C ILE A 185 0.71 16.89 -27.72
N GLY A 186 -0.36 17.56 -27.30
CA GLY A 186 -1.31 17.01 -26.34
C GLY A 186 -2.29 16.04 -26.99
N ARG A 187 -2.91 15.18 -26.17
CA ARG A 187 -3.99 14.28 -26.59
C ARG A 187 -5.13 14.32 -25.59
N THR A 188 -6.35 14.47 -26.12
CA THR A 188 -7.61 14.31 -25.39
C THR A 188 -8.47 13.30 -26.15
N HIS A 189 -9.16 12.40 -25.45
CA HIS A 189 -9.90 11.30 -26.07
C HIS A 189 -9.02 10.36 -26.94
N LEU A 190 -7.73 10.32 -26.73
CA LEU A 190 -6.72 9.72 -27.60
C LEU A 190 -6.60 10.36 -29.00
N MET A 191 -7.21 11.52 -29.19
CA MET A 191 -7.13 12.33 -30.41
C MET A 191 -6.16 13.49 -30.22
N ASP A 192 -5.59 13.98 -31.31
CA ASP A 192 -4.67 15.12 -31.31
C ASP A 192 -5.33 16.35 -30.70
N ALA A 193 -4.60 17.03 -29.83
CA ALA A 193 -5.01 18.28 -29.19
C ALA A 193 -3.92 19.36 -29.32
N THR A 194 -4.07 20.44 -28.62
CA THR A 194 -3.08 21.53 -28.63
C THR A 194 -1.78 21.15 -27.92
N PRO A 195 -0.65 21.82 -28.26
CA PRO A 195 0.64 21.54 -27.62
C PRO A 195 0.67 21.79 -26.11
N LEU A 196 1.55 21.08 -25.44
CA LEU A 196 2.02 21.29 -24.07
C LEU A 196 3.49 20.87 -23.99
N THR A 197 4.14 21.08 -22.87
CA THR A 197 5.45 20.45 -22.67
C THR A 197 5.32 19.08 -22.01
N LEU A 198 6.28 18.20 -22.24
CA LEU A 198 6.39 16.90 -21.55
C LEU A 198 6.50 17.09 -20.02
N GLY A 199 7.20 18.18 -19.60
CA GLY A 199 7.24 18.56 -18.19
C GLY A 199 5.87 18.93 -17.62
N GLN A 200 5.02 19.65 -18.37
CA GLN A 200 3.65 19.95 -17.96
C GLN A 200 2.79 18.68 -17.85
N GLU A 201 2.94 17.73 -18.76
CA GLU A 201 2.26 16.43 -18.70
C GLU A 201 2.65 15.66 -17.43
N PHE A 202 3.95 15.56 -17.13
CA PHE A 202 4.45 14.89 -15.93
C PHE A 202 4.07 15.61 -14.62
N SER A 203 3.91 16.93 -14.65
CA SER A 203 3.48 17.71 -13.47
C SER A 203 2.08 17.28 -12.96
N GLY A 204 1.22 16.84 -13.86
CA GLY A 204 -0.07 16.25 -13.50
C GLY A 204 0.08 14.98 -12.66
N TYR A 205 1.05 14.12 -12.98
CA TYR A 205 1.34 12.89 -12.20
C TYR A 205 1.88 13.22 -10.80
N VAL A 206 2.78 14.19 -10.72
CA VAL A 206 3.30 14.69 -9.43
C VAL A 206 2.17 15.21 -8.55
N SER A 207 1.27 16.01 -9.11
CA SER A 207 0.12 16.55 -8.39
C SER A 207 -0.81 15.46 -7.86
N GLN A 208 -1.09 14.41 -8.67
CA GLN A 208 -1.89 13.27 -8.23
C GLN A 208 -1.26 12.56 -7.03
N LEU A 209 0.05 12.30 -7.05
CA LEU A 209 0.75 11.65 -5.94
C LEU A 209 0.83 12.54 -4.69
N ASN A 210 1.02 13.85 -4.84
CA ASN A 210 0.96 14.78 -3.72
C ASN A 210 -0.40 14.77 -3.01
N HIS A 211 -1.50 14.76 -3.77
CA HIS A 211 -2.84 14.66 -3.20
C HIS A 211 -3.07 13.30 -2.53
N GLY A 212 -2.60 12.21 -3.14
CA GLY A 212 -2.68 10.86 -2.56
C GLY A 212 -1.90 10.75 -1.24
N LEU A 213 -0.67 11.27 -1.20
CA LEU A 213 0.15 11.33 0.02
C LEU A 213 -0.50 12.14 1.13
N LYS A 214 -1.10 13.31 0.77
CA LYS A 214 -1.82 14.13 1.73
C LYS A 214 -3.03 13.38 2.30
N ALA A 215 -3.84 12.74 1.44
CA ALA A 215 -4.98 11.94 1.87
C ALA A 215 -4.54 10.82 2.80
N LEU A 216 -3.50 10.06 2.43
CA LEU A 216 -2.99 8.95 3.25
C LEU A 216 -2.46 9.42 4.61
N ARG A 217 -1.71 10.52 4.67
CA ARG A 217 -1.24 11.07 5.95
C ARG A 217 -2.35 11.53 6.87
N ASN A 218 -3.42 12.07 6.31
CA ASN A 218 -4.58 12.51 7.11
C ASN A 218 -5.28 11.36 7.83
N THR A 219 -5.18 10.12 7.35
CA THR A 219 -5.82 8.95 7.98
C THR A 219 -5.00 8.39 9.16
N LEU A 220 -3.72 8.78 9.29
CA LEU A 220 -2.83 8.23 10.31
C LEU A 220 -3.24 8.59 11.73
N ASP A 221 -3.90 9.71 11.94
CA ASP A 221 -4.38 10.11 13.25
C ASP A 221 -5.41 9.10 13.77
N HIS A 222 -6.43 8.78 12.98
CA HIS A 222 -7.43 7.76 13.31
C HIS A 222 -6.80 6.36 13.45
N LEU A 223 -5.88 6.01 12.56
CA LEU A 223 -5.17 4.72 12.61
C LEU A 223 -4.27 4.56 13.84
N SER A 224 -3.88 5.67 14.49
CA SER A 224 -3.07 5.64 15.72
C SER A 224 -3.85 5.23 16.98
N GLU A 225 -5.18 5.18 16.93
CA GLU A 225 -6.04 4.79 18.04
C GLU A 225 -6.05 3.28 18.26
N LEU A 226 -5.85 2.87 19.52
CA LEU A 226 -5.73 1.46 19.90
C LEU A 226 -6.93 0.98 20.72
N ALA A 227 -7.48 -0.17 20.35
CA ALA A 227 -8.61 -0.82 21.01
C ALA A 227 -8.22 -1.43 22.39
N LEU A 228 -6.93 -1.67 22.61
CA LEU A 228 -6.44 -2.37 23.80
C LEU A 228 -6.88 -1.69 25.10
N GLY A 229 -7.36 -2.49 26.03
CA GLY A 229 -8.02 -2.04 27.27
C GLY A 229 -9.53 -2.10 27.21
N GLY A 230 -10.16 -2.30 26.03
CA GLY A 230 -11.60 -2.55 25.90
C GLY A 230 -12.01 -3.95 26.35
N THR A 231 -11.08 -4.89 26.33
CA THR A 231 -11.28 -6.31 26.65
C THR A 231 -12.39 -6.99 25.81
N ALA A 232 -13.39 -7.60 26.43
CA ALA A 232 -14.36 -8.46 25.73
C ALA A 232 -15.33 -7.69 24.83
N VAL A 233 -15.87 -6.55 25.30
CA VAL A 233 -16.94 -5.80 24.62
C VAL A 233 -16.73 -4.28 24.61
N GLY A 234 -15.63 -3.79 25.17
CA GLY A 234 -15.32 -2.35 25.26
C GLY A 234 -15.40 -1.75 26.67
N THR A 235 -15.87 -2.50 27.67
CA THR A 235 -16.04 -2.01 29.04
C THR A 235 -14.76 -2.04 29.89
N GLY A 236 -13.70 -2.72 29.41
CA GLY A 236 -12.44 -2.86 30.16
C GLY A 236 -12.54 -3.79 31.38
N ILE A 237 -13.43 -4.76 31.37
CA ILE A 237 -13.56 -5.72 32.46
C ILE A 237 -12.22 -6.41 32.77
N ASN A 238 -11.89 -6.54 34.05
CA ASN A 238 -10.66 -7.16 34.57
C ASN A 238 -9.35 -6.43 34.22
N THR A 239 -9.41 -5.16 33.84
CA THR A 239 -8.20 -4.32 33.68
C THR A 239 -7.98 -3.43 34.91
N PRO A 240 -6.73 -3.11 35.26
CA PRO A 240 -6.44 -2.04 36.22
C PRO A 240 -6.92 -0.69 35.69
N LYS A 241 -7.24 0.23 36.61
CA LYS A 241 -7.61 1.60 36.22
C LYS A 241 -6.49 2.28 35.45
N GLY A 242 -6.80 2.84 34.27
CA GLY A 242 -5.83 3.53 33.41
C GLY A 242 -4.92 2.60 32.56
N TYR A 243 -5.23 1.30 32.57
CA TYR A 243 -4.50 0.30 31.80
C TYR A 243 -4.42 0.66 30.31
N ASP A 244 -5.52 1.06 29.72
CA ASP A 244 -5.65 1.41 28.30
C ASP A 244 -4.71 2.56 27.88
N VAL A 245 -4.61 3.59 28.70
CA VAL A 245 -3.69 4.72 28.47
C VAL A 245 -2.22 4.29 28.65
N ALA A 246 -1.93 3.55 29.72
CA ALA A 246 -0.57 3.11 30.02
C ALA A 246 -0.02 2.14 28.98
N VAL A 247 -0.82 1.17 28.54
CA VAL A 247 -0.37 0.19 27.55
C VAL A 247 -0.17 0.82 26.17
N ALA A 248 -1.02 1.77 25.77
CA ALA A 248 -0.84 2.52 24.54
C ALA A 248 0.45 3.36 24.55
N LYS A 249 0.79 3.95 25.72
CA LYS A 249 2.04 4.69 25.91
C LYS A 249 3.28 3.77 25.72
N TYR A 250 3.26 2.57 26.31
CA TYR A 250 4.34 1.60 26.09
C TYR A 250 4.43 1.13 24.64
N ILE A 251 3.31 0.92 23.95
CA ILE A 251 3.31 0.59 22.52
C ILE A 251 3.96 1.74 21.73
N ALA A 252 3.60 2.98 22.02
CA ALA A 252 4.20 4.15 21.37
C ALA A 252 5.72 4.23 21.62
N GLU A 253 6.15 3.98 22.85
CA GLU A 253 7.58 3.97 23.21
C GLU A 253 8.36 2.89 22.47
N PHE A 254 7.85 1.65 22.48
CA PHE A 254 8.55 0.51 21.86
C PHE A 254 8.57 0.54 20.34
N THR A 255 7.55 1.15 19.70
CA THR A 255 7.48 1.29 18.25
C THR A 255 8.10 2.57 17.72
N GLY A 256 8.27 3.60 18.57
CA GLY A 256 8.63 4.95 18.16
C GLY A 256 7.52 5.68 17.35
N LEU A 257 6.28 5.19 17.41
CA LEU A 257 5.14 5.70 16.63
C LEU A 257 4.08 6.31 17.58
N PRO A 258 3.27 7.29 17.14
CA PRO A 258 2.41 8.10 18.00
C PRO A 258 1.09 7.40 18.38
N PHE A 259 1.15 6.16 18.83
CA PHE A 259 -0.04 5.43 19.26
C PHE A 259 -0.65 6.02 20.52
N ARG A 260 -1.97 5.99 20.58
CA ARG A 260 -2.77 6.42 21.73
C ARG A 260 -3.94 5.46 21.97
N THR A 261 -4.54 5.54 23.16
CA THR A 261 -5.75 4.79 23.45
C THR A 261 -6.92 5.34 22.62
N ALA A 262 -7.77 4.47 22.06
CA ALA A 262 -8.97 4.89 21.33
C ALA A 262 -9.93 5.63 22.26
N GLU A 263 -10.54 6.70 21.75
CA GLU A 263 -11.51 7.49 22.49
C GLU A 263 -12.77 6.69 22.85
N ASN A 264 -13.16 5.76 21.97
CA ASN A 264 -14.30 4.88 22.15
C ASN A 264 -13.92 3.42 21.92
N LYS A 265 -13.87 2.62 23.01
CA LYS A 265 -13.51 1.20 22.94
C LYS A 265 -14.60 0.34 22.29
N PHE A 266 -15.85 0.76 22.32
CA PHE A 266 -16.94 0.02 21.70
C PHE A 266 -16.86 0.09 20.17
N GLU A 267 -16.59 1.26 19.63
CA GLU A 267 -16.32 1.44 18.19
C GLU A 267 -15.05 0.68 17.79
N ALA A 268 -13.97 0.82 18.55
CA ALA A 268 -12.67 0.20 18.24
C ALA A 268 -12.69 -1.34 18.19
N LEU A 269 -13.67 -2.00 18.84
CA LEU A 269 -13.86 -3.45 18.79
C LEU A 269 -14.85 -3.88 17.69
N ALA A 270 -15.90 -3.11 17.48
CA ALA A 270 -17.06 -3.48 16.65
C ALA A 270 -16.99 -2.93 15.22
N ALA A 271 -16.19 -1.90 15.00
CA ALA A 271 -15.97 -1.29 13.69
C ALA A 271 -14.46 -1.12 13.44
N HIS A 272 -14.07 -1.06 12.16
CA HIS A 272 -12.67 -0.86 11.76
C HIS A 272 -12.59 0.25 10.71
N ASP A 273 -13.26 1.35 11.00
CA ASP A 273 -13.40 2.50 10.09
C ASP A 273 -12.04 3.12 9.77
N ALA A 274 -11.09 3.13 10.71
CA ALA A 274 -9.71 3.57 10.45
C ALA A 274 -9.00 2.74 9.36
N ILE A 275 -9.22 1.43 9.34
CA ILE A 275 -8.69 0.54 8.30
C ILE A 275 -9.37 0.81 6.96
N VAL A 276 -10.70 0.98 6.95
CA VAL A 276 -11.48 1.28 5.74
C VAL A 276 -11.08 2.65 5.17
N GLU A 277 -10.98 3.68 6.01
CA GLU A 277 -10.57 5.03 5.64
C GLU A 277 -9.16 5.04 5.03
N THR A 278 -8.20 4.45 5.71
CA THR A 278 -6.81 4.40 5.25
C THR A 278 -6.69 3.62 3.93
N HIS A 279 -7.42 2.51 3.79
CA HIS A 279 -7.42 1.75 2.54
C HIS A 279 -8.08 2.53 1.39
N GLY A 280 -9.09 3.34 1.68
CA GLY A 280 -9.66 4.28 0.71
C GLY A 280 -8.62 5.26 0.15
N ALA A 281 -7.69 5.75 0.99
CA ALA A 281 -6.56 6.57 0.55
C ALA A 281 -5.54 5.76 -0.27
N LEU A 282 -5.26 4.52 0.10
CA LEU A 282 -4.42 3.60 -0.70
C LEU A 282 -5.05 3.35 -2.08
N LYS A 283 -6.36 3.14 -2.16
CA LYS A 283 -7.09 3.01 -3.42
C LYS A 283 -6.95 4.27 -4.28
N GLN A 284 -7.06 5.47 -3.72
CA GLN A 284 -6.86 6.70 -4.48
C GLN A 284 -5.47 6.74 -5.12
N ILE A 285 -4.41 6.36 -4.38
CA ILE A 285 -3.05 6.25 -4.92
C ILE A 285 -3.01 5.21 -6.04
N ALA A 286 -3.62 4.04 -5.86
CA ALA A 286 -3.68 3.00 -6.89
C ALA A 286 -4.35 3.48 -8.20
N VAL A 287 -5.41 4.26 -8.10
CA VAL A 287 -6.07 4.89 -9.27
C VAL A 287 -5.10 5.82 -10.00
N SER A 288 -4.33 6.63 -9.28
CA SER A 288 -3.29 7.49 -9.86
C SER A 288 -2.18 6.68 -10.52
N LEU A 289 -1.70 5.62 -9.86
CA LEU A 289 -0.66 4.74 -10.40
C LEU A 289 -1.11 4.03 -11.69
N MET A 290 -2.38 3.63 -11.78
CA MET A 290 -2.95 3.04 -12.99
C MET A 290 -2.85 4.01 -14.16
N LYS A 291 -3.24 5.28 -13.97
CA LYS A 291 -3.14 6.31 -15.01
C LYS A 291 -1.67 6.55 -15.39
N ILE A 292 -0.81 6.81 -14.42
CA ILE A 292 0.61 7.12 -14.63
C ILE A 292 1.30 5.98 -15.40
N GLY A 293 1.10 4.74 -14.97
CA GLY A 293 1.67 3.57 -15.63
C GLY A 293 1.17 3.39 -17.06
N ASN A 294 -0.13 3.62 -17.30
CA ASN A 294 -0.71 3.53 -18.65
C ASN A 294 -0.21 4.64 -19.57
N ASP A 295 -0.19 5.90 -19.14
CA ASP A 295 0.25 7.02 -19.95
C ASP A 295 1.71 6.84 -20.38
N ILE A 296 2.59 6.53 -19.42
CA ILE A 296 4.03 6.35 -19.71
C ILE A 296 4.26 5.20 -20.70
N ARG A 297 3.60 4.04 -20.54
CA ARG A 297 3.77 2.95 -21.52
C ARG A 297 3.21 3.26 -22.89
N MET A 298 2.11 4.05 -22.96
CA MET A 298 1.55 4.47 -24.24
C MET A 298 2.46 5.46 -24.97
N LEU A 299 3.05 6.43 -24.25
CA LEU A 299 4.04 7.35 -24.81
C LEU A 299 5.30 6.62 -25.30
N ALA A 300 5.69 5.51 -24.65
CA ALA A 300 6.84 4.68 -25.05
C ALA A 300 6.51 3.61 -26.08
N SER A 301 5.25 3.48 -26.49
CA SER A 301 4.80 2.39 -27.37
C SER A 301 5.46 2.43 -28.75
N GLY A 302 5.74 1.27 -29.29
CA GLY A 302 6.36 1.13 -30.61
C GLY A 302 7.53 0.15 -30.59
N PRO A 303 8.75 0.57 -31.00
CA PRO A 303 9.19 1.96 -31.25
C PRO A 303 8.78 2.56 -32.59
N ARG A 304 8.41 1.76 -33.60
CA ARG A 304 8.09 2.28 -34.95
C ARG A 304 6.59 2.36 -35.28
N SER A 305 5.80 1.47 -34.69
CA SER A 305 4.36 1.34 -34.96
C SER A 305 3.47 1.79 -33.80
N GLY A 306 4.00 2.59 -32.90
CA GLY A 306 3.28 3.17 -31.77
C GLY A 306 3.51 4.67 -31.66
N ILE A 307 3.27 5.23 -30.46
CA ILE A 307 3.43 6.68 -30.22
C ILE A 307 4.90 7.06 -30.24
N GLY A 308 5.75 6.38 -29.47
CA GLY A 308 7.19 6.55 -29.52
C GLY A 308 7.70 7.97 -29.18
N GLU A 309 7.07 8.68 -28.27
CA GLU A 309 7.52 10.03 -27.83
C GLU A 309 8.53 10.00 -26.71
N ILE A 310 8.64 8.89 -25.99
CA ILE A 310 9.66 8.68 -24.95
C ILE A 310 10.34 7.32 -25.09
N HIS A 311 11.53 7.21 -24.58
CA HIS A 311 12.21 5.95 -24.32
C HIS A 311 12.16 5.63 -22.83
N ILE A 312 11.95 4.35 -22.50
CA ILE A 312 12.04 3.80 -21.15
C ILE A 312 13.18 2.77 -21.11
N PRO A 313 13.76 2.48 -19.93
CA PRO A 313 14.85 1.50 -19.82
C PRO A 313 14.45 0.10 -20.31
N ASP A 314 15.40 -0.56 -20.97
CA ASP A 314 15.32 -1.97 -21.34
C ASP A 314 15.81 -2.81 -20.15
N ASN A 315 14.91 -3.49 -19.45
CA ASN A 315 15.23 -4.21 -18.23
C ASN A 315 15.50 -5.71 -18.48
N GLU A 316 14.81 -6.28 -19.48
CA GLU A 316 14.90 -7.72 -19.79
C GLU A 316 14.42 -8.03 -21.21
N PRO A 317 14.83 -9.17 -21.82
CA PRO A 317 14.28 -9.61 -23.10
C PRO A 317 12.75 -9.81 -23.02
N GLY A 318 12.02 -9.20 -23.95
CA GLY A 318 10.55 -9.14 -23.91
C GLY A 318 9.82 -10.26 -24.63
N SER A 319 10.55 -11.17 -25.33
CA SER A 319 9.92 -12.23 -26.11
C SER A 319 10.85 -13.43 -26.32
N SER A 320 10.27 -14.63 -26.24
CA SER A 320 10.98 -15.89 -26.55
C SER A 320 11.12 -16.19 -28.04
N ILE A 321 10.34 -15.51 -28.90
CA ILE A 321 10.27 -15.78 -30.35
C ILE A 321 10.52 -14.55 -31.24
N MET A 322 10.55 -13.34 -30.65
CA MET A 322 10.80 -12.09 -31.37
C MET A 322 12.11 -11.47 -30.84
N PRO A 323 13.25 -11.74 -31.50
CA PRO A 323 14.55 -11.25 -31.04
C PRO A 323 14.60 -9.71 -31.00
N GLY A 324 15.11 -9.15 -29.91
CA GLY A 324 15.23 -7.69 -29.75
C GLY A 324 13.96 -6.97 -29.31
N LYS A 325 12.85 -7.69 -29.08
CA LYS A 325 11.64 -7.09 -28.52
C LYS A 325 11.80 -6.85 -27.01
N VAL A 326 11.56 -5.63 -26.58
CA VAL A 326 11.53 -5.23 -25.17
C VAL A 326 10.11 -4.75 -24.81
N ASN A 327 9.66 -5.09 -23.62
CA ASN A 327 8.32 -4.74 -23.14
C ASN A 327 8.40 -3.73 -21.98
N PRO A 328 7.35 -2.92 -21.77
CA PRO A 328 7.27 -1.97 -20.66
C PRO A 328 6.88 -2.67 -19.35
N THR A 329 7.70 -3.64 -18.90
CA THR A 329 7.35 -4.58 -17.83
C THR A 329 7.10 -3.93 -16.48
N GLN A 330 7.80 -2.84 -16.16
CA GLN A 330 7.54 -2.07 -14.94
C GLN A 330 6.17 -1.38 -14.96
N ASN A 331 5.74 -0.92 -16.13
CA ASN A 331 4.41 -0.35 -16.30
C ASN A 331 3.30 -1.41 -16.17
N GLU A 332 3.56 -2.61 -16.67
CA GLU A 332 2.66 -3.75 -16.49
C GLU A 332 2.53 -4.13 -15.02
N ALA A 333 3.66 -4.23 -14.31
CA ALA A 333 3.69 -4.58 -12.89
C ALA A 333 2.92 -3.56 -12.04
N ILE A 334 3.18 -2.26 -12.20
CA ILE A 334 2.51 -1.24 -11.37
C ILE A 334 1.01 -1.16 -11.65
N THR A 335 0.58 -1.39 -12.90
CA THR A 335 -0.86 -1.43 -13.22
C THR A 335 -1.55 -2.69 -12.69
N MET A 336 -0.87 -3.85 -12.63
CA MET A 336 -1.40 -5.05 -11.96
C MET A 336 -1.51 -4.82 -10.45
N VAL A 337 -0.52 -4.21 -9.81
CA VAL A 337 -0.58 -3.82 -8.40
C VAL A 337 -1.77 -2.90 -8.13
N ALA A 338 -1.96 -1.88 -8.97
CA ALA A 338 -3.10 -0.96 -8.84
C ALA A 338 -4.44 -1.70 -8.92
N ALA A 339 -4.59 -2.63 -9.85
CA ALA A 339 -5.79 -3.46 -9.98
C ALA A 339 -6.03 -4.33 -8.73
N GLN A 340 -4.98 -4.96 -8.18
CA GLN A 340 -5.06 -5.77 -6.97
C GLN A 340 -5.52 -4.94 -5.77
N VAL A 341 -4.97 -3.74 -5.58
CA VAL A 341 -5.35 -2.83 -4.49
C VAL A 341 -6.82 -2.40 -4.60
N MET A 342 -7.30 -2.10 -5.81
CA MET A 342 -8.72 -1.79 -6.02
C MET A 342 -9.63 -2.97 -5.68
N GLY A 343 -9.22 -4.19 -6.01
CA GLY A 343 -9.94 -5.41 -5.62
C GLY A 343 -9.95 -5.64 -4.10
N ASN A 344 -8.84 -5.43 -3.44
CA ASN A 344 -8.72 -5.52 -1.98
C ASN A 344 -9.62 -4.48 -1.27
N ASP A 345 -9.82 -3.29 -1.85
CA ASP A 345 -10.70 -2.26 -1.31
C ASP A 345 -12.16 -2.72 -1.20
N VAL A 346 -12.62 -3.50 -2.17
CA VAL A 346 -13.95 -4.10 -2.12
C VAL A 346 -14.06 -5.07 -0.93
N THR A 347 -13.07 -5.93 -0.76
CA THR A 347 -13.01 -6.86 0.37
C THR A 347 -13.03 -6.13 1.71
N ILE A 348 -12.23 -5.07 1.85
CA ILE A 348 -12.14 -4.28 3.08
C ILE A 348 -13.46 -3.55 3.37
N SER A 349 -14.08 -2.94 2.36
CA SER A 349 -15.36 -2.25 2.50
C SER A 349 -16.49 -3.18 2.94
N ILE A 350 -16.59 -4.37 2.33
CA ILE A 350 -17.56 -5.40 2.73
C ILE A 350 -17.28 -5.88 4.15
N SER A 351 -16.02 -6.15 4.47
CA SER A 351 -15.63 -6.64 5.79
C SER A 351 -15.88 -5.62 6.89
N GLY A 352 -15.57 -4.34 6.63
CA GLY A 352 -15.84 -3.23 7.57
C GLY A 352 -17.33 -3.03 7.85
N SER A 353 -18.19 -3.30 6.85
CA SER A 353 -19.65 -3.17 6.99
C SER A 353 -20.32 -4.32 7.77
N ASN A 354 -19.59 -5.35 8.20
CA ASN A 354 -20.14 -6.57 8.81
C ASN A 354 -19.89 -6.70 10.33
N GLY A 355 -19.68 -5.61 11.07
CA GLY A 355 -19.69 -5.62 12.53
C GLY A 355 -21.11 -5.81 13.07
N HIS A 356 -21.27 -6.75 14.03
CA HIS A 356 -22.55 -6.99 14.68
C HIS A 356 -22.40 -6.72 16.18
N TYR A 357 -23.21 -5.79 16.71
CA TYR A 357 -23.17 -5.36 18.10
C TYR A 357 -21.76 -4.95 18.52
N GLU A 358 -21.12 -5.66 19.46
CA GLU A 358 -19.87 -5.26 20.08
C GLU A 358 -18.61 -5.85 19.41
N LEU A 359 -18.75 -6.58 18.28
CA LEU A 359 -17.58 -7.16 17.62
C LEU A 359 -17.74 -7.30 16.09
N ASN A 360 -16.75 -6.82 15.37
CA ASN A 360 -16.52 -7.21 13.97
C ASN A 360 -15.70 -8.50 13.92
N VAL A 361 -16.16 -9.50 13.17
CA VAL A 361 -15.50 -10.82 13.04
C VAL A 361 -14.93 -11.07 11.64
N PHE A 362 -14.53 -10.03 10.92
CA PHE A 362 -13.84 -10.06 9.62
C PHE A 362 -12.39 -9.57 9.70
N LYS A 363 -11.85 -9.46 10.91
CA LYS A 363 -10.54 -8.86 11.17
C LYS A 363 -9.38 -9.54 10.41
N PRO A 364 -9.23 -10.87 10.37
CA PRO A 364 -8.09 -11.49 9.69
C PRO A 364 -8.03 -11.19 8.19
N VAL A 365 -9.18 -11.22 7.50
CA VAL A 365 -9.22 -10.91 6.06
C VAL A 365 -8.98 -9.43 5.79
N MET A 366 -9.46 -8.54 6.67
CA MET A 366 -9.14 -7.10 6.57
C MET A 366 -7.65 -6.85 6.73
N ALA A 367 -7.03 -7.43 7.77
CA ALA A 367 -5.60 -7.31 8.02
C ALA A 367 -4.76 -7.76 6.82
N ALA A 368 -5.04 -8.95 6.27
CA ALA A 368 -4.30 -9.50 5.15
C ALA A 368 -4.41 -8.63 3.89
N ASN A 369 -5.62 -8.20 3.52
CA ASN A 369 -5.83 -7.37 2.33
C ASN A 369 -5.23 -5.97 2.50
N PHE A 370 -5.35 -5.37 3.68
CA PHE A 370 -4.76 -4.06 3.97
C PHE A 370 -3.23 -4.10 3.85
N LEU A 371 -2.60 -5.03 4.56
CA LEU A 371 -1.14 -5.13 4.59
C LEU A 371 -0.56 -5.49 3.22
N GLN A 372 -1.24 -6.36 2.46
CA GLN A 372 -0.87 -6.63 1.07
C GLN A 372 -0.90 -5.36 0.23
N SER A 373 -1.99 -4.59 0.29
CA SER A 373 -2.13 -3.35 -0.48
C SER A 373 -1.07 -2.31 -0.15
N ALA A 374 -0.83 -2.08 1.15
CA ALA A 374 0.16 -1.12 1.62
C ALA A 374 1.58 -1.51 1.19
N ARG A 375 1.95 -2.79 1.32
CA ARG A 375 3.23 -3.34 0.87
C ARG A 375 3.40 -3.19 -0.64
N LEU A 376 2.44 -3.65 -1.42
CA LEU A 376 2.51 -3.63 -2.87
C LEU A 376 2.65 -2.23 -3.44
N ILE A 377 1.94 -1.23 -2.91
CA ILE A 377 2.07 0.16 -3.35
C ILE A 377 3.48 0.68 -3.10
N GLY A 378 4.01 0.50 -1.89
CA GLY A 378 5.36 0.96 -1.55
C GLY A 378 6.43 0.34 -2.43
N ASP A 379 6.42 -0.99 -2.53
CA ASP A 379 7.41 -1.76 -3.29
C ASP A 379 7.30 -1.46 -4.81
N ALA A 380 6.08 -1.39 -5.36
CA ALA A 380 5.87 -1.09 -6.77
C ALA A 380 6.31 0.32 -7.13
N CYS A 381 6.02 1.32 -6.30
CA CYS A 381 6.49 2.69 -6.51
C CYS A 381 8.02 2.77 -6.50
N ALA A 382 8.69 2.09 -5.57
CA ALA A 382 10.14 2.04 -5.50
C ALA A 382 10.74 1.34 -6.73
N SER A 383 10.18 0.20 -7.14
CA SER A 383 10.60 -0.54 -8.33
C SER A 383 10.41 0.27 -9.61
N PHE A 384 9.24 0.84 -9.80
CA PHE A 384 8.91 1.67 -10.97
C PHE A 384 9.80 2.90 -11.05
N THR A 385 10.13 3.52 -9.92
CA THR A 385 11.09 4.61 -9.86
C THR A 385 12.45 4.19 -10.37
N ASN A 386 13.01 3.13 -9.77
CA ASN A 386 14.39 2.71 -10.04
C ASN A 386 14.59 2.16 -11.45
N ASN A 387 13.60 1.43 -11.97
CA ASN A 387 13.73 0.62 -13.17
C ASN A 387 12.96 1.20 -14.38
N CYS A 388 12.23 2.29 -14.20
CA CYS A 388 11.53 2.97 -15.29
C CYS A 388 11.75 4.49 -15.26
N VAL A 389 11.22 5.19 -14.24
CA VAL A 389 11.07 6.64 -14.25
C VAL A 389 12.41 7.38 -14.36
N VAL A 390 13.43 6.96 -13.59
CA VAL A 390 14.75 7.63 -13.61
C VAL A 390 15.42 7.57 -14.98
N GLY A 391 15.14 6.54 -15.77
CA GLY A 391 15.72 6.32 -17.08
C GLY A 391 14.88 6.83 -18.26
N ILE A 392 13.73 7.45 -18.03
CA ILE A 392 12.91 8.02 -19.11
C ILE A 392 13.69 9.13 -19.83
N GLN A 393 13.69 9.06 -21.17
CA GLN A 393 14.27 10.08 -22.05
C GLN A 393 13.26 10.48 -23.14
N PRO A 394 13.21 11.77 -23.55
CA PRO A 394 12.41 12.19 -24.69
C PRO A 394 12.96 11.57 -25.99
N ASN A 395 12.05 11.11 -26.86
CA ASN A 395 12.37 10.81 -28.24
C ASN A 395 12.08 12.05 -29.11
N TYR A 396 13.08 12.90 -29.25
CA TYR A 396 12.93 14.18 -29.94
C TYR A 396 12.45 14.05 -31.40
N GLU A 397 12.89 12.99 -32.11
CA GLU A 397 12.43 12.72 -33.49
C GLU A 397 10.96 12.32 -33.52
N GLY A 398 10.51 11.45 -32.62
CA GLY A 398 9.12 11.05 -32.49
C GLY A 398 8.22 12.23 -32.11
N ILE A 399 8.64 13.02 -31.11
CA ILE A 399 7.94 14.22 -30.67
C ILE A 399 7.79 15.22 -31.82
N LYS A 400 8.89 15.54 -32.49
CA LYS A 400 8.92 16.48 -33.63
C LYS A 400 7.99 16.02 -34.76
N LYS A 401 8.07 14.76 -35.15
CA LYS A 401 7.22 14.17 -36.19
C LYS A 401 5.73 14.33 -35.88
N HIS A 402 5.31 14.04 -34.66
CA HIS A 402 3.90 14.19 -34.26
C HIS A 402 3.49 15.64 -34.19
N LEU A 403 4.33 16.51 -33.65
CA LEU A 403 4.05 17.93 -33.52
C LEU A 403 3.88 18.62 -34.90
N GLU A 404 4.80 18.39 -35.83
CA GLU A 404 4.77 18.99 -37.17
C GLU A 404 3.59 18.50 -38.03
N ASN A 405 3.13 17.27 -37.81
CA ASN A 405 1.98 16.70 -38.54
C ASN A 405 0.63 17.00 -37.88
N SER A 406 0.60 17.64 -36.72
CA SER A 406 -0.65 17.91 -36.01
C SER A 406 -1.48 18.99 -36.69
N LEU A 407 -2.72 18.66 -37.02
CA LEU A 407 -3.70 19.63 -37.54
C LEU A 407 -4.19 20.59 -36.47
N MET A 408 -3.98 20.29 -35.17
CA MET A 408 -4.48 21.13 -34.08
C MET A 408 -3.61 22.35 -33.81
N LEU A 409 -2.44 22.44 -34.44
CA LEU A 409 -1.64 23.69 -34.48
C LEU A 409 -2.42 24.84 -35.15
N VAL A 410 -3.42 24.55 -35.98
CA VAL A 410 -4.32 25.53 -36.56
C VAL A 410 -5.02 26.42 -35.55
N THR A 411 -5.12 25.95 -34.27
CA THR A 411 -5.72 26.72 -33.18
C THR A 411 -5.00 28.05 -32.93
N ALA A 412 -3.70 28.12 -33.22
CA ALA A 412 -2.92 29.35 -33.14
C ALA A 412 -3.39 30.45 -34.10
N LEU A 413 -4.09 30.07 -35.19
CA LEU A 413 -4.60 30.98 -36.19
C LEU A 413 -5.95 31.61 -35.81
N ASN A 414 -6.68 31.06 -34.84
CA ASN A 414 -8.00 31.55 -34.42
C ASN A 414 -8.03 33.08 -34.12
N PRO A 415 -7.05 33.66 -33.37
CA PRO A 415 -7.03 35.07 -33.08
C PRO A 415 -6.81 35.96 -34.34
N HIS A 416 -6.20 35.42 -35.38
CA HIS A 416 -5.78 36.16 -36.58
C HIS A 416 -6.77 36.09 -37.74
N ILE A 417 -7.35 34.91 -37.97
CA ILE A 417 -8.22 34.66 -39.17
C ILE A 417 -9.62 34.18 -38.80
N GLY A 418 -9.90 34.01 -37.53
CA GLY A 418 -11.18 33.49 -37.01
C GLY A 418 -11.31 31.96 -37.08
N TYR A 419 -12.20 31.42 -36.27
CA TYR A 419 -12.42 29.98 -36.11
C TYR A 419 -12.81 29.27 -37.41
N GLU A 420 -13.69 29.89 -38.22
CA GLU A 420 -14.19 29.27 -39.46
C GLU A 420 -13.09 29.07 -40.51
N ASN A 421 -12.22 30.07 -40.68
CA ASN A 421 -11.10 29.98 -41.62
C ASN A 421 -10.04 28.97 -41.11
N ALA A 422 -9.76 28.96 -39.82
CA ALA A 422 -8.90 27.94 -39.22
C ALA A 422 -9.46 26.53 -39.43
N ALA A 423 -10.75 26.33 -39.19
CA ALA A 423 -11.42 25.04 -39.43
C ALA A 423 -11.38 24.62 -40.92
N LYS A 424 -11.50 25.59 -41.86
CA LYS A 424 -11.39 25.34 -43.30
C LYS A 424 -9.98 24.86 -43.65
N ILE A 425 -8.93 25.47 -43.09
CA ILE A 425 -7.54 25.04 -43.31
C ILE A 425 -7.34 23.60 -42.83
N ALA A 426 -7.73 23.28 -41.58
CA ALA A 426 -7.55 21.94 -40.98
C ALA A 426 -8.30 20.87 -41.79
N LYS A 427 -9.57 21.12 -42.19
CA LYS A 427 -10.37 20.21 -43.00
C LYS A 427 -9.78 19.98 -44.39
N THR A 428 -9.25 21.02 -45.01
CA THR A 428 -8.59 20.94 -46.33
C THR A 428 -7.29 20.14 -46.20
N ALA A 429 -6.48 20.44 -45.21
CA ALA A 429 -5.24 19.71 -44.95
C ALA A 429 -5.49 18.21 -44.78
N LEU A 430 -6.48 17.83 -43.94
CA LEU A 430 -6.85 16.42 -43.74
C LEU A 430 -7.36 15.76 -45.03
N LYS A 431 -8.30 16.40 -45.72
CA LYS A 431 -8.93 15.85 -46.93
C LYS A 431 -7.94 15.62 -48.07
N GLU A 432 -7.01 16.54 -48.24
CA GLU A 432 -6.06 16.53 -49.34
C GLU A 432 -4.70 15.92 -48.95
N ASN A 433 -4.55 15.43 -47.73
CA ASN A 433 -3.30 14.90 -47.14
C ASN A 433 -2.12 15.89 -47.32
N LYS A 434 -2.36 17.15 -46.95
CA LYS A 434 -1.40 18.26 -46.98
C LYS A 434 -1.07 18.73 -45.59
N SER A 435 0.05 19.42 -45.42
CA SER A 435 0.35 20.17 -44.21
C SER A 435 -0.64 21.35 -44.04
N LEU A 436 -0.75 21.84 -42.79
CA LEU A 436 -1.53 23.06 -42.49
C LEU A 436 -1.03 24.25 -43.31
N ARG A 437 0.30 24.39 -43.49
CA ARG A 437 0.92 25.44 -44.30
C ARG A 437 0.46 25.37 -45.76
N GLU A 438 0.61 24.23 -46.39
CA GLU A 438 0.19 24.04 -47.78
C GLU A 438 -1.30 24.32 -47.99
N ALA A 439 -2.13 23.88 -47.06
CA ALA A 439 -3.56 24.14 -47.10
C ALA A 439 -3.89 25.63 -46.91
N ALA A 440 -3.25 26.31 -45.98
CA ALA A 440 -3.46 27.74 -45.72
C ALA A 440 -3.06 28.61 -46.89
N LEU A 441 -1.90 28.34 -47.49
CA LEU A 441 -1.41 29.04 -48.67
C LEU A 441 -2.29 28.76 -49.91
N GLY A 442 -2.64 27.49 -50.13
CA GLY A 442 -3.50 27.09 -51.24
C GLY A 442 -4.91 27.70 -51.19
N LEU A 443 -5.42 28.00 -50.01
CA LEU A 443 -6.68 28.71 -49.81
C LEU A 443 -6.55 30.24 -49.87
N GLY A 444 -5.32 30.78 -49.97
CA GLY A 444 -5.08 32.21 -50.00
C GLY A 444 -5.39 32.93 -48.66
N LEU A 445 -5.40 32.20 -47.54
CA LEU A 445 -5.77 32.75 -46.22
C LEU A 445 -4.58 33.35 -45.46
N LEU A 446 -3.36 32.92 -45.80
CA LEU A 446 -2.12 33.38 -45.14
C LEU A 446 -0.98 33.46 -46.16
N THR A 447 0.07 34.22 -45.80
CA THR A 447 1.40 34.13 -46.43
C THR A 447 2.29 33.17 -45.63
N ASN A 448 3.47 32.80 -46.18
CA ASN A 448 4.46 32.01 -45.47
C ASN A 448 4.95 32.68 -44.19
N GLU A 449 5.24 33.99 -44.28
CA GLU A 449 5.71 34.83 -43.19
C GLU A 449 4.69 34.89 -42.05
N GLN A 450 3.42 35.04 -42.38
CA GLN A 450 2.30 35.03 -41.41
C GLN A 450 2.18 33.66 -40.74
N PHE A 451 2.30 32.57 -41.52
CA PHE A 451 2.26 31.22 -40.96
C PHE A 451 3.41 31.00 -39.97
N ASP A 452 4.64 31.35 -40.33
CA ASP A 452 5.82 31.25 -39.46
C ASP A 452 5.73 32.09 -38.19
N GLN A 453 5.13 33.27 -38.31
CA GLN A 453 4.94 34.19 -37.20
C GLN A 453 3.86 33.71 -36.21
N TRP A 454 2.78 33.09 -36.68
CA TRP A 454 1.60 32.81 -35.87
C TRP A 454 1.50 31.36 -35.42
N VAL A 455 2.02 30.39 -36.19
CA VAL A 455 1.97 28.97 -35.83
C VAL A 455 3.28 28.54 -35.18
N ARG A 456 3.40 28.87 -33.91
CA ARG A 456 4.57 28.57 -33.10
C ARG A 456 4.14 27.72 -31.90
N PRO A 457 4.40 26.40 -31.90
CA PRO A 457 3.99 25.50 -30.83
C PRO A 457 4.47 25.91 -29.44
N GLU A 458 5.66 26.51 -29.36
CA GLU A 458 6.24 27.04 -28.14
C GLU A 458 5.48 28.24 -27.53
N ASP A 459 4.70 28.96 -28.31
CA ASP A 459 3.83 30.05 -27.83
C ASP A 459 2.42 29.54 -27.45
N MET A 460 2.10 28.27 -27.71
CA MET A 460 0.78 27.65 -27.45
C MET A 460 0.70 26.92 -26.11
N ILE A 461 1.77 26.88 -25.31
CA ILE A 461 1.89 26.08 -24.08
C ILE A 461 1.48 26.82 -22.78
N GLY A 462 0.86 27.98 -22.90
CA GLY A 462 0.41 28.80 -21.79
C GLY A 462 -0.71 29.76 -22.16
N GLY A 463 -1.16 30.59 -21.22
CA GLY A 463 -2.13 31.65 -21.49
C GLY A 463 -1.56 32.77 -22.35
N LEU A 464 -2.45 33.62 -22.85
CA LEU A 464 -2.06 34.83 -23.57
C LEU A 464 -1.12 35.68 -22.67
N LYS A 465 0.00 36.12 -23.24
CA LYS A 465 0.94 37.02 -22.58
C LYS A 465 0.43 38.44 -22.57
#